data_b84db4d077c7c7c143e2d5a84467cb10
#
_entry.id   b84db4d077c7c7c143e2d5a84467cb10
#
_cell.length_a   1.000
_cell.length_b   1.000
_cell.length_c   1.000
_cell.angle_alpha   90.00
_cell.angle_beta   90.00
_cell.angle_gamma   90.00
#
_symmetry.space_group_name_H-M   'P 1'
#
loop_
_entity.id
_entity.type
_entity.pdbx_description
1 polymer ?
#
loop_
_entity_poly.entity_id
_entity_poly.type
_entity_poly.pdbx_seq_one_letter_code
_entity_poly.pdbx_strand_id
1 'polypeptide(L)'
;IFIAGGSGQGKTQGIVIPTMATWTGSQIVLDIKGELLDFHSQLSKKRVIVFSPENLDGKSYHYDPFAPLRHDSKDAIAGHAWALARTLIPKSSHLQDPIWIDTAQSFLTAALIYYYDLGVMFVDAINAIVTTGIQEIIQQIMNGSCELAKVRIHQIAKVSENVLSSIGMELNLLSPLITDSSMRNAITVSSNEKVLNWYDL
;
A
#
# COMPACT_ATOMS: atom_id res chain seq x y z
N ILE A 1 23.54 -9.58 6.38
CA ILE A 1 24.31 -10.52 5.50
C ILE A 1 23.63 -10.53 4.14
N PHE A 2 24.37 -10.28 3.08
CA PHE A 2 23.90 -10.42 1.69
C PHE A 2 24.46 -11.71 1.10
N ILE A 3 23.59 -12.54 0.47
CA ILE A 3 23.98 -13.82 -0.12
C ILE A 3 23.50 -13.85 -1.57
N ALA A 4 24.40 -13.98 -2.51
CA ALA A 4 24.12 -14.12 -3.93
C ALA A 4 24.55 -15.50 -4.45
N GLY A 5 23.81 -16.04 -5.39
CA GLY A 5 24.12 -17.32 -6.04
C GLY A 5 23.08 -17.65 -7.11
N GLY A 6 23.45 -18.45 -8.09
CA GLY A 6 22.56 -18.89 -9.16
C GLY A 6 21.37 -19.73 -8.68
N SER A 7 20.38 -19.93 -9.56
CA SER A 7 19.28 -20.84 -9.29
C SER A 7 19.76 -22.27 -9.05
N GLY A 8 19.14 -23.01 -8.12
CA GLY A 8 19.51 -24.42 -7.83
C GLY A 8 20.77 -24.60 -6.97
N GLN A 9 21.45 -23.55 -6.54
CA GLN A 9 22.68 -23.66 -5.72
C GLN A 9 22.43 -23.88 -4.22
N GLY A 10 21.27 -24.31 -3.83
CA GLY A 10 20.97 -24.68 -2.45
C GLY A 10 20.79 -23.53 -1.45
N LYS A 11 20.62 -22.28 -1.91
CA LYS A 11 20.45 -21.12 -1.03
C LYS A 11 19.26 -21.28 -0.07
N THR A 12 18.13 -21.72 -0.59
CA THR A 12 16.91 -21.91 0.22
C THR A 12 17.13 -23.01 1.25
N GLN A 13 17.59 -24.17 0.85
CA GLN A 13 17.77 -25.33 1.74
C GLN A 13 18.97 -25.19 2.69
N GLY A 14 20.05 -24.61 2.20
CA GLY A 14 21.30 -24.54 2.99
C GLY A 14 21.40 -23.32 3.90
N ILE A 15 20.62 -22.27 3.65
CA ILE A 15 20.74 -21.01 4.39
C ILE A 15 19.39 -20.52 4.90
N VAL A 16 18.40 -20.35 4.02
CA VAL A 16 17.12 -19.72 4.43
C VAL A 16 16.38 -20.60 5.44
N ILE A 17 16.17 -21.88 5.13
CA ILE A 17 15.46 -22.82 6.01
C ILE A 17 16.17 -23.01 7.36
N PRO A 18 17.49 -23.27 7.43
CA PRO A 18 18.18 -23.36 8.71
C PRO A 18 18.11 -22.07 9.51
N THR A 19 18.21 -20.89 8.84
CA THR A 19 18.06 -19.60 9.53
C THR A 19 16.65 -19.43 10.10
N MET A 20 15.62 -19.74 9.33
CA MET A 20 14.24 -19.68 9.80
C MET A 20 13.99 -20.59 11.01
N ALA A 21 14.61 -21.77 11.03
CA ALA A 21 14.46 -22.74 12.10
C ALA A 21 15.18 -22.32 13.38
N THR A 22 16.34 -21.68 13.28
CA THR A 22 17.23 -21.37 14.43
C THR A 22 17.09 -19.96 14.96
N TRP A 23 16.59 -19.01 14.13
CA TRP A 23 16.42 -17.62 14.56
C TRP A 23 15.34 -17.50 15.63
N THR A 24 15.64 -16.88 16.75
CA THR A 24 14.74 -16.77 17.90
C THR A 24 13.86 -15.52 17.89
N GLY A 25 14.25 -14.47 17.16
CA GLY A 25 13.50 -13.22 17.03
C GLY A 25 12.39 -13.27 15.96
N SER A 26 11.73 -12.14 15.74
CA SER A 26 10.77 -11.96 14.65
C SER A 26 11.45 -12.07 13.29
N GLN A 27 10.70 -12.54 12.30
CA GLN A 27 11.18 -12.76 10.94
C GLN A 27 10.14 -12.24 9.95
N ILE A 28 10.61 -11.60 8.87
CA ILE A 28 9.79 -11.27 7.70
C ILE A 28 10.38 -12.06 6.53
N VAL A 29 9.57 -12.90 5.91
CA VAL A 29 9.99 -13.81 4.85
C VAL A 29 9.16 -13.56 3.60
N LEU A 30 9.84 -13.27 2.47
CA LEU A 30 9.19 -13.21 1.18
C LEU A 30 9.27 -14.59 0.51
N ASP A 31 8.13 -15.27 0.44
CA ASP A 31 8.00 -16.61 -0.13
C ASP A 31 7.21 -16.60 -1.44
N ILE A 32 7.91 -16.41 -2.56
CA ILE A 32 7.31 -16.31 -3.89
C ILE A 32 6.72 -17.66 -4.35
N LYS A 33 7.23 -18.78 -3.85
CA LYS A 33 6.84 -20.12 -4.30
C LYS A 33 5.92 -20.85 -3.32
N GLY A 34 5.73 -20.33 -2.10
CA GLY A 34 4.94 -20.99 -1.04
C GLY A 34 5.65 -22.13 -0.32
N GLU A 35 6.86 -22.51 -0.76
CA GLU A 35 7.59 -23.67 -0.19
C GLU A 35 8.13 -23.44 1.22
N LEU A 36 8.38 -22.17 1.61
CA LEU A 36 8.91 -21.84 2.93
C LEU A 36 7.85 -21.89 4.02
N LEU A 37 6.61 -21.57 3.67
CA LEU A 37 5.48 -21.67 4.59
C LEU A 37 5.24 -23.11 5.05
N ASP A 38 5.27 -24.06 4.11
CA ASP A 38 5.10 -25.50 4.39
C ASP A 38 6.22 -26.00 5.30
N PHE A 39 7.47 -25.61 5.01
CA PHE A 39 8.62 -25.96 5.85
C PHE A 39 8.49 -25.41 7.27
N HIS A 40 8.11 -24.14 7.40
CA HIS A 40 7.98 -23.50 8.71
C HIS A 40 6.92 -24.18 9.58
N SER A 41 5.80 -24.57 9.02
CA SER A 41 4.71 -25.25 9.74
C SER A 41 5.15 -26.56 10.40
N GLN A 42 6.16 -27.23 9.80
CA GLN A 42 6.72 -28.48 10.30
C GLN A 42 7.83 -28.29 11.36
N LEU A 43 8.54 -27.17 11.32
CA LEU A 43 9.77 -26.96 12.11
C LEU A 43 9.63 -26.03 13.30
N SER A 44 8.61 -25.17 13.32
CA SER A 44 8.52 -24.09 14.30
C SER A 44 7.16 -24.06 15.01
N LYS A 45 7.20 -23.79 16.33
CA LYS A 45 6.02 -23.48 17.15
C LYS A 45 5.69 -21.97 17.16
N LYS A 46 6.39 -21.16 16.39
CA LYS A 46 6.17 -19.72 16.33
C LYS A 46 4.82 -19.39 15.67
N ARG A 47 4.22 -18.30 16.12
CA ARG A 47 3.05 -17.73 15.44
C ARG A 47 3.47 -17.31 14.04
N VAL A 48 2.73 -17.78 13.04
CA VAL A 48 2.91 -17.40 11.63
C VAL A 48 1.76 -16.52 11.20
N ILE A 49 2.08 -15.39 10.60
CA ILE A 49 1.13 -14.50 9.94
C ILE A 49 1.41 -14.60 8.45
N VAL A 50 0.44 -15.04 7.69
CA VAL A 50 0.53 -15.19 6.24
C VAL A 50 -0.21 -14.05 5.58
N PHE A 51 0.46 -13.32 4.70
CA PHE A 51 -0.16 -12.37 3.80
C PHE A 51 0.07 -12.83 2.36
N SER A 52 -0.99 -13.27 1.72
CA SER A 52 -0.98 -13.72 0.31
C SER A 52 -2.16 -13.10 -0.42
N PRO A 53 -1.96 -12.25 -1.41
CA PRO A 53 -3.05 -11.66 -2.19
C PRO A 53 -3.97 -12.71 -2.82
N GLU A 54 -3.42 -13.85 -3.23
CA GLU A 54 -4.21 -14.92 -3.84
C GLU A 54 -5.08 -15.69 -2.83
N ASN A 55 -4.75 -15.62 -1.53
CA ASN A 55 -5.52 -16.23 -0.43
C ASN A 55 -6.01 -17.65 -0.72
N LEU A 56 -5.15 -18.47 -1.30
CA LEU A 56 -5.49 -19.78 -1.88
C LEU A 56 -6.23 -20.73 -0.92
N ASP A 57 -6.06 -20.60 0.40
CA ASP A 57 -6.63 -21.50 1.40
C ASP A 57 -7.47 -20.78 2.49
N GLY A 58 -7.84 -19.53 2.30
CA GLY A 58 -8.55 -18.75 3.31
C GLY A 58 -7.73 -18.49 4.59
N LYS A 59 -6.40 -18.66 4.54
CA LYS A 59 -5.50 -18.48 5.69
C LYS A 59 -4.81 -17.13 5.72
N SER A 60 -4.91 -16.37 4.63
CA SER A 60 -4.27 -15.05 4.52
C SER A 60 -4.88 -14.06 5.47
N TYR A 61 -4.03 -13.20 6.02
CA TYR A 61 -4.46 -11.96 6.66
C TYR A 61 -4.76 -10.93 5.58
N HIS A 62 -5.65 -10.00 5.89
CA HIS A 62 -5.90 -8.82 5.08
C HIS A 62 -5.02 -7.67 5.55
N TYR A 63 -4.68 -6.77 4.66
CA TYR A 63 -3.88 -5.59 4.99
C TYR A 63 -4.70 -4.33 4.76
N ASP A 64 -4.73 -3.45 5.75
CA ASP A 64 -5.35 -2.14 5.61
C ASP A 64 -4.28 -1.07 5.45
N PRO A 65 -4.12 -0.50 4.24
CA PRO A 65 -3.16 0.57 4.02
C PRO A 65 -3.42 1.86 4.82
N PHE A 66 -4.63 2.03 5.37
CA PHE A 66 -4.94 3.14 6.27
C PHE A 66 -4.62 2.85 7.75
N ALA A 67 -4.21 1.62 8.10
CA ALA A 67 -3.88 1.29 9.49
C ALA A 67 -2.82 2.22 10.11
N PRO A 68 -1.70 2.58 9.44
CA PRO A 68 -0.74 3.53 9.98
C PRO A 68 -1.33 4.92 10.28
N LEU A 69 -2.31 5.37 9.47
CA LEU A 69 -2.96 6.66 9.68
C LEU A 69 -3.83 6.68 10.95
N ARG A 70 -4.35 5.51 11.37
CA ARG A 70 -5.16 5.39 12.59
C ARG A 70 -4.34 5.23 13.86
N HIS A 71 -3.15 4.65 13.74
CA HIS A 71 -2.33 4.31 14.89
C HIS A 71 -1.56 5.49 15.46
N ASP A 72 -1.12 6.40 14.60
CA ASP A 72 -0.23 7.50 14.98
C ASP A 72 -0.98 8.79 15.34
N SER A 73 -0.23 9.77 15.82
CA SER A 73 -0.77 11.10 16.14
C SER A 73 -1.32 11.78 14.88
N LYS A 74 -2.28 12.71 15.06
CA LYS A 74 -2.83 13.51 13.95
C LYS A 74 -1.75 14.21 13.13
N ASP A 75 -0.64 14.56 13.74
CA ASP A 75 0.49 15.22 13.07
C ASP A 75 1.23 14.30 12.09
N ALA A 76 1.17 12.98 12.32
CA ALA A 76 1.81 11.97 11.47
C ALA A 76 0.98 11.58 10.24
N ILE A 77 -0.33 11.85 10.23
CA ILE A 77 -1.24 11.47 9.14
C ILE A 77 -0.72 11.93 7.78
N ALA A 78 -0.27 13.19 7.68
CA ALA A 78 0.24 13.76 6.43
C ALA A 78 1.49 13.02 5.92
N GLY A 79 2.38 12.63 6.83
CA GLY A 79 3.59 11.87 6.52
C GLY A 79 3.28 10.45 6.02
N HIS A 80 2.37 9.75 6.69
CA HIS A 80 1.95 8.41 6.28
C HIS A 80 1.20 8.40 4.96
N ALA A 81 0.24 9.32 4.78
CA ALA A 81 -0.47 9.44 3.50
C ALA A 81 0.48 9.77 2.34
N TRP A 82 1.49 10.61 2.59
CA TRP A 82 2.51 10.93 1.59
C TRP A 82 3.42 9.74 1.28
N ALA A 83 3.85 8.98 2.28
CA ALA A 83 4.63 7.75 2.09
C ALA A 83 3.82 6.71 1.29
N LEU A 84 2.53 6.55 1.61
CA LEU A 84 1.62 5.67 0.89
C LEU A 84 1.46 6.11 -0.58
N ALA A 85 1.23 7.40 -0.84
CA ALA A 85 1.10 7.92 -2.19
C ALA A 85 2.37 7.69 -3.04
N ARG A 86 3.57 7.84 -2.45
CA ARG A 86 4.85 7.53 -3.12
C ARG A 86 5.06 6.05 -3.40
N THR A 87 4.54 5.19 -2.55
CA THR A 87 4.59 3.74 -2.76
C THR A 87 3.66 3.33 -3.90
N LEU A 88 2.49 3.94 -3.98
CA LEU A 88 1.47 3.66 -4.99
C LEU A 88 1.82 4.25 -6.37
N ILE A 89 2.49 5.40 -6.39
CA ILE A 89 2.99 6.05 -7.61
C ILE A 89 4.50 6.23 -7.47
N PRO A 90 5.30 5.18 -7.75
CA PRO A 90 6.75 5.24 -7.58
C PRO A 90 7.39 6.11 -8.68
N LYS A 91 8.47 6.83 -8.31
CA LYS A 91 9.30 7.53 -9.30
C LYS A 91 10.13 6.50 -10.08
N SER A 92 10.05 6.55 -11.40
CA SER A 92 10.96 5.79 -12.26
C SER A 92 12.29 6.54 -12.41
N SER A 93 13.40 5.81 -12.31
CA SER A 93 14.75 6.36 -12.53
C SER A 93 15.01 6.83 -13.97
N HIS A 94 14.10 6.50 -14.89
CA HIS A 94 14.27 6.76 -16.34
C HIS A 94 13.40 7.92 -16.86
N LEU A 95 12.59 8.57 -16.00
CA LEU A 95 11.74 9.69 -16.43
C LEU A 95 12.55 11.00 -16.40
N GLN A 96 12.52 11.71 -17.54
CA GLN A 96 13.21 13.00 -17.71
C GLN A 96 12.52 14.15 -16.95
N ASP A 97 11.24 14.01 -16.58
CA ASP A 97 10.50 15.05 -15.89
C ASP A 97 9.73 14.52 -14.68
N PRO A 98 10.33 14.59 -13.48
CA PRO A 98 9.70 14.10 -12.25
C PRO A 98 8.53 14.98 -11.76
N ILE A 99 8.30 16.16 -12.36
CA ILE A 99 7.32 17.14 -11.86
C ILE A 99 5.88 16.59 -11.91
N TRP A 100 5.56 15.82 -12.94
CA TRP A 100 4.23 15.21 -13.10
C TRP A 100 3.94 14.17 -12.03
N ILE A 101 4.94 13.35 -11.72
CA ILE A 101 4.85 12.33 -10.67
C ILE A 101 4.73 12.99 -9.30
N ASP A 102 5.51 14.03 -9.02
CA ASP A 102 5.43 14.77 -7.76
C ASP A 102 4.06 15.41 -7.57
N THR A 103 3.49 15.95 -8.65
CA THR A 103 2.16 16.55 -8.62
C THR A 103 1.07 15.49 -8.41
N ALA A 104 1.17 14.33 -9.09
CA ALA A 104 0.26 13.20 -8.90
C ALA A 104 0.35 12.62 -7.48
N GLN A 105 1.56 12.45 -6.94
CA GLN A 105 1.77 12.03 -5.54
C GLN A 105 1.17 13.03 -4.55
N SER A 106 1.31 14.32 -4.82
CA SER A 106 0.74 15.37 -3.96
C SER A 106 -0.79 15.37 -4.01
N PHE A 107 -1.38 15.20 -5.20
CA PHE A 107 -2.83 15.04 -5.37
C PHE A 107 -3.32 13.79 -4.64
N LEU A 108 -2.68 12.64 -4.88
CA LEU A 108 -3.05 11.39 -4.23
C LEU A 108 -2.95 11.50 -2.71
N THR A 109 -1.91 12.17 -2.19
CA THR A 109 -1.78 12.41 -0.75
C THR A 109 -2.98 13.19 -0.19
N ALA A 110 -3.38 14.27 -0.86
CA ALA A 110 -4.53 15.08 -0.43
C ALA A 110 -5.83 14.27 -0.48
N ALA A 111 -6.05 13.50 -1.55
CA ALA A 111 -7.23 12.66 -1.70
C ALA A 111 -7.29 11.55 -0.64
N LEU A 112 -6.17 10.86 -0.36
CA LEU A 112 -6.11 9.84 0.69
C LEU A 112 -6.43 10.41 2.06
N ILE A 113 -5.88 11.59 2.42
CA ILE A 113 -6.19 12.28 3.68
C ILE A 113 -7.68 12.62 3.76
N TYR A 114 -8.24 13.14 2.67
CA TYR A 114 -9.66 13.52 2.61
C TYR A 114 -10.59 12.33 2.81
N TYR A 115 -10.40 11.25 2.07
CA TYR A 115 -11.25 10.06 2.20
C TYR A 115 -11.05 9.35 3.55
N TYR A 116 -9.82 9.36 4.09
CA TYR A 116 -9.55 8.87 5.43
C TYR A 116 -10.32 9.68 6.50
N ASP A 117 -10.31 11.01 6.40
CA ASP A 117 -11.04 11.91 7.32
C ASP A 117 -12.56 11.71 7.26
N LEU A 118 -13.08 11.35 6.09
CA LEU A 118 -14.48 10.94 5.91
C LEU A 118 -14.81 9.54 6.47
N GLY A 119 -13.84 8.80 6.96
CA GLY A 119 -14.02 7.43 7.44
C GLY A 119 -14.23 6.39 6.34
N VAL A 120 -13.88 6.71 5.09
CA VAL A 120 -14.00 5.80 3.95
C VAL A 120 -12.90 4.73 4.02
N MET A 121 -13.22 3.49 3.67
CA MET A 121 -12.24 2.40 3.60
C MET A 121 -11.24 2.64 2.46
N PHE A 122 -10.01 2.13 2.61
CA PHE A 122 -8.95 2.37 1.63
C PHE A 122 -9.35 1.95 0.20
N VAL A 123 -9.95 0.77 0.03
CA VAL A 123 -10.40 0.27 -1.29
C VAL A 123 -11.44 1.20 -1.92
N ASP A 124 -12.39 1.69 -1.13
CA ASP A 124 -13.43 2.59 -1.61
C ASP A 124 -12.86 3.97 -1.93
N ALA A 125 -11.86 4.42 -1.16
CA ALA A 125 -11.12 5.65 -1.44
C ALA A 125 -10.38 5.56 -2.79
N ILE A 126 -9.65 4.47 -3.04
CA ILE A 126 -8.98 4.24 -4.32
C ILE A 126 -10.00 4.16 -5.47
N ASN A 127 -11.11 3.45 -5.27
CA ASN A 127 -12.16 3.38 -6.29
C ASN A 127 -12.70 4.77 -6.61
N ALA A 128 -13.00 5.58 -5.62
CA ALA A 128 -13.45 6.96 -5.82
C ALA A 128 -12.39 7.80 -6.55
N ILE A 129 -11.11 7.68 -6.18
CA ILE A 129 -10.01 8.43 -6.81
C ILE A 129 -9.86 8.08 -8.30
N VAL A 130 -10.01 6.80 -8.67
CA VAL A 130 -9.85 6.34 -10.05
C VAL A 130 -11.08 6.63 -10.92
N THR A 131 -12.29 6.60 -10.33
CA THR A 131 -13.55 6.72 -11.09
C THR A 131 -14.11 8.13 -11.12
N THR A 132 -13.74 8.99 -10.17
CA THR A 132 -14.18 10.40 -10.12
C THR A 132 -13.21 11.29 -10.86
N GLY A 133 -13.70 12.31 -11.54
CA GLY A 133 -12.85 13.30 -12.22
C GLY A 133 -11.98 14.08 -11.23
N ILE A 134 -10.72 14.34 -11.60
CA ILE A 134 -9.75 15.06 -10.74
C ILE A 134 -10.28 16.41 -10.27
N GLN A 135 -10.89 17.18 -11.18
CA GLN A 135 -11.48 18.49 -10.84
C GLN A 135 -12.60 18.36 -9.82
N GLU A 136 -13.43 17.33 -9.91
CA GLU A 136 -14.48 17.07 -8.95
C GLU A 136 -13.92 16.73 -7.57
N ILE A 137 -12.90 15.88 -7.50
CA ILE A 137 -12.21 15.57 -6.22
C ILE A 137 -11.60 16.84 -5.62
N ILE A 138 -10.96 17.69 -6.43
CA ILE A 138 -10.42 18.97 -5.96
C ILE A 138 -11.53 19.82 -5.33
N GLN A 139 -12.70 19.93 -5.99
CA GLN A 139 -13.84 20.69 -5.48
C GLN A 139 -14.40 20.07 -4.18
N GLN A 140 -14.50 18.75 -4.11
CA GLN A 140 -14.94 18.05 -2.90
C GLN A 140 -14.01 18.37 -1.72
N ILE A 141 -12.69 18.30 -1.92
CA ILE A 141 -11.69 18.63 -0.89
C ILE A 141 -11.80 20.09 -0.47
N MET A 142 -11.86 21.01 -1.44
CA MET A 142 -11.92 22.45 -1.15
C MET A 142 -13.19 22.85 -0.39
N ASN A 143 -14.30 22.19 -0.66
CA ASN A 143 -15.58 22.44 0.01
C ASN A 143 -15.77 21.60 1.30
N GLY A 144 -14.93 20.60 1.53
CA GLY A 144 -14.97 19.73 2.70
C GLY A 144 -14.52 20.40 3.99
N SER A 145 -14.43 19.64 5.08
CA SER A 145 -13.98 20.13 6.40
C SER A 145 -12.51 19.80 6.71
N CYS A 146 -11.86 18.94 5.89
CA CYS A 146 -10.50 18.47 6.14
C CYS A 146 -9.45 19.52 5.77
N GLU A 147 -9.04 20.35 6.72
CA GLU A 147 -8.07 21.44 6.49
C GLU A 147 -6.70 20.91 6.02
N LEU A 148 -6.28 19.73 6.50
CA LEU A 148 -5.01 19.15 6.10
C LEU A 148 -4.98 18.80 4.60
N ALA A 149 -6.10 18.25 4.07
CA ALA A 149 -6.24 17.97 2.65
C ALA A 149 -6.32 19.27 1.82
N LYS A 150 -7.04 20.29 2.30
CA LYS A 150 -7.15 21.61 1.63
C LYS A 150 -5.79 22.27 1.43
N VAL A 151 -4.96 22.31 2.47
CA VAL A 151 -3.62 22.90 2.38
C VAL A 151 -2.80 22.24 1.27
N ARG A 152 -2.88 20.90 1.16
CA ARG A 152 -2.14 20.17 0.15
C ARG A 152 -2.68 20.33 -1.26
N ILE A 153 -4.01 20.38 -1.43
CA ILE A 153 -4.62 20.46 -2.75
C ILE A 153 -4.60 21.89 -3.33
N HIS A 154 -4.41 22.92 -2.50
CA HIS A 154 -4.56 24.32 -2.90
C HIS A 154 -3.69 24.73 -4.09
N GLN A 155 -2.46 24.25 -4.18
CA GLN A 155 -1.57 24.55 -5.31
C GLN A 155 -1.99 23.80 -6.57
N ILE A 156 -2.47 22.57 -6.41
CA ILE A 156 -2.91 21.71 -7.53
C ILE A 156 -4.21 22.24 -8.14
N ALA A 157 -5.06 22.86 -7.34
CA ALA A 157 -6.31 23.49 -7.83
C ALA A 157 -6.08 24.64 -8.85
N LYS A 158 -4.85 25.11 -9.00
CA LYS A 158 -4.47 26.22 -9.89
C LYS A 158 -3.71 25.79 -11.14
N VAL A 159 -3.44 24.50 -11.30
CA VAL A 159 -2.68 23.99 -12.47
C VAL A 159 -3.57 23.94 -13.72
N SER A 160 -2.92 23.91 -14.88
CA SER A 160 -3.63 23.81 -16.17
C SER A 160 -4.28 22.45 -16.40
N GLU A 161 -5.25 22.38 -17.32
CA GLU A 161 -5.91 21.13 -17.68
C GLU A 161 -4.94 20.05 -18.19
N ASN A 162 -3.88 20.45 -18.89
CA ASN A 162 -2.86 19.49 -19.35
C ASN A 162 -2.15 18.81 -18.16
N VAL A 163 -1.88 19.56 -17.09
CA VAL A 163 -1.31 19.00 -15.87
C VAL A 163 -2.29 18.05 -15.19
N LEU A 164 -3.58 18.42 -15.11
CA LEU A 164 -4.61 17.55 -14.55
C LEU A 164 -4.75 16.25 -15.35
N SER A 165 -4.66 16.32 -16.68
CA SER A 165 -4.67 15.13 -17.54
C SER A 165 -3.47 14.22 -17.26
N SER A 166 -2.28 14.80 -17.04
CA SER A 166 -1.07 14.03 -16.68
C SER A 166 -1.21 13.37 -15.32
N ILE A 167 -1.78 14.05 -14.32
CA ILE A 167 -2.12 13.44 -13.02
C ILE A 167 -3.05 12.24 -13.23
N GLY A 168 -4.07 12.37 -14.08
CA GLY A 168 -5.00 11.29 -14.39
C GLY A 168 -4.31 10.05 -14.97
N MET A 169 -3.32 10.24 -15.83
CA MET A 169 -2.52 9.13 -16.36
C MET A 169 -1.76 8.38 -15.26
N GLU A 170 -1.13 9.10 -14.33
CA GLU A 170 -0.42 8.49 -13.20
C GLU A 170 -1.38 7.76 -12.23
N LEU A 171 -2.59 8.32 -12.00
CA LEU A 171 -3.60 7.68 -11.15
C LEU A 171 -4.12 6.37 -11.73
N ASN A 172 -4.05 6.14 -13.03
CA ASN A 172 -4.42 4.87 -13.64
C ASN A 172 -3.55 3.70 -13.16
N LEU A 173 -2.36 3.95 -12.62
CA LEU A 173 -1.53 2.94 -11.97
C LEU A 173 -2.23 2.30 -10.74
N LEU A 174 -3.23 2.96 -10.19
CA LEU A 174 -4.02 2.44 -9.05
C LEU A 174 -5.12 1.46 -9.49
N SER A 175 -5.48 1.42 -10.77
CA SER A 175 -6.57 0.59 -11.29
C SER A 175 -6.45 -0.89 -10.91
N PRO A 176 -5.26 -1.54 -10.92
CA PRO A 176 -5.13 -2.92 -10.51
C PRO A 176 -5.58 -3.20 -9.07
N LEU A 177 -5.47 -2.22 -8.16
CA LEU A 177 -5.91 -2.38 -6.77
C LEU A 177 -7.42 -2.62 -6.63
N ILE A 178 -8.22 -2.22 -7.63
CA ILE A 178 -9.68 -2.36 -7.64
C ILE A 178 -10.19 -3.34 -8.69
N THR A 179 -9.46 -3.53 -9.79
CA THR A 179 -9.86 -4.41 -10.89
C THR A 179 -9.36 -5.85 -10.73
N ASP A 180 -8.19 -6.05 -10.10
CA ASP A 180 -7.69 -7.36 -9.75
C ASP A 180 -8.36 -7.85 -8.47
N SER A 181 -9.08 -8.97 -8.56
CA SER A 181 -9.85 -9.52 -7.43
C SER A 181 -8.95 -9.94 -6.26
N SER A 182 -7.77 -10.47 -6.55
CA SER A 182 -6.81 -10.92 -5.54
C SER A 182 -6.23 -9.72 -4.77
N MET A 183 -5.79 -8.70 -5.49
CA MET A 183 -5.30 -7.46 -4.89
C MET A 183 -6.38 -6.76 -4.07
N ARG A 184 -7.56 -6.61 -4.65
CA ARG A 184 -8.70 -5.99 -3.98
C ARG A 184 -9.07 -6.73 -2.70
N ASN A 185 -9.16 -8.07 -2.74
CA ASN A 185 -9.47 -8.87 -1.56
C ASN A 185 -8.39 -8.72 -0.48
N ALA A 186 -7.11 -8.72 -0.86
CA ALA A 186 -6.01 -8.59 0.10
C ALA A 186 -6.03 -7.28 0.90
N ILE A 187 -6.55 -6.20 0.32
CA ILE A 187 -6.61 -4.87 0.94
C ILE A 187 -8.02 -4.46 1.39
N THR A 188 -9.04 -5.29 1.17
CA THR A 188 -10.38 -5.11 1.72
C THR A 188 -10.42 -5.71 3.12
N VAL A 189 -10.90 -4.93 4.09
CA VAL A 189 -10.99 -5.35 5.49
C VAL A 189 -12.46 -5.33 5.90
N SER A 190 -12.98 -6.47 6.34
CA SER A 190 -14.30 -6.56 6.97
C SER A 190 -14.17 -6.90 8.46
N SER A 191 -15.23 -6.67 9.23
CA SER A 191 -15.22 -6.78 10.69
C SER A 191 -14.86 -8.16 11.26
N ASN A 192 -14.91 -9.22 10.42
CA ASN A 192 -14.66 -10.60 10.82
C ASN A 192 -13.34 -11.17 10.29
N GLU A 193 -12.53 -10.38 9.61
CA GLU A 193 -11.31 -10.83 8.96
C GLU A 193 -10.07 -10.61 9.82
N LYS A 194 -9.06 -11.45 9.61
CA LYS A 194 -7.75 -11.31 10.25
C LYS A 194 -7.00 -10.19 9.56
N VAL A 195 -6.80 -9.08 10.24
CA VAL A 195 -6.05 -7.92 9.71
C VAL A 195 -4.62 -7.98 10.19
N LEU A 196 -3.69 -7.81 9.25
CA LEU A 196 -2.28 -7.69 9.55
C LEU A 196 -2.04 -6.31 10.20
N ASN A 197 -1.61 -6.34 11.45
CA ASN A 197 -1.19 -5.15 12.17
C ASN A 197 0.32 -5.27 12.47
N TRP A 198 1.12 -4.39 11.89
CA TRP A 198 2.57 -4.37 12.05
C TRP A 198 3.00 -4.03 13.49
N TYR A 199 2.13 -3.39 14.26
CA TYR A 199 2.40 -3.04 15.67
C TYR A 199 2.19 -4.20 16.62
N ASP A 200 1.63 -5.33 16.15
CA ASP A 200 1.41 -6.55 16.94
C ASP A 200 2.49 -7.63 16.69
N LEU A 201 3.50 -7.30 15.89
CA LEU A 201 4.65 -8.17 15.57
C LEU A 201 5.84 -7.88 16.48
#